data_237b8e2ac7f6728abf51d54163379831
#
_entry.id   237b8e2ac7f6728abf51d54163379831
#
_cell.length_a   1.000
_cell.length_b   1.000
_cell.length_c   1.000
_cell.angle_alpha   90.00
_cell.angle_beta   90.00
_cell.angle_gamma   90.00
#
_symmetry.space_group_name_H-M   'P 1'
#
loop_
_entity.id
_entity.type
_entity.pdbx_description
1 polymer ?
#
loop_
_entity_poly.entity_id
_entity_poly.type
_entity_poly.pdbx_seq_one_letter_code
_entity_poly.pdbx_strand_id
1 'polypeptide(L)'
;MLRHCPLVELSLNFAAMSDSFQRHDNRAVNQLRNISFQNNIAPHATGSTLIEWGDTRVICGVNIEESVPRWMQSQGVEGGWITAEYSMLPYSTLDRKRRDINKGKLDGRSTEIQRLIGRSLRSALDLKKIGSRTIWIDCDVLQADGGTRTASITGAYVALGLAVNKLISEGKLIESPFIDPVAAVSVGVVKGAALLDLCYVEDVAAEVDMNLVMTTAGKYIEIQGTGEEATFSAEQLEDMLALGREGVEELGKLQQEAIAAG
;
A
#
# COMPACT_ATOMS: atom_id res chain seq x y z
N MET A 1 -48.95 2.71 -13.62
CA MET A 1 -48.78 2.76 -12.16
C MET A 1 -47.35 2.30 -11.82
N LEU A 2 -46.40 3.24 -11.83
CA LEU A 2 -45.03 3.00 -11.42
C LEU A 2 -44.93 3.29 -9.91
N ARG A 3 -44.66 2.25 -9.11
CA ARG A 3 -44.45 2.41 -7.68
C ARG A 3 -43.03 2.95 -7.45
N HIS A 4 -42.95 4.12 -6.88
CA HIS A 4 -41.71 4.69 -6.33
C HIS A 4 -41.16 3.76 -5.24
N CYS A 5 -39.93 3.33 -5.40
CA CYS A 5 -39.12 2.72 -4.35
C CYS A 5 -38.48 3.86 -3.56
N PRO A 6 -38.71 3.98 -2.25
CA PRO A 6 -38.00 5.00 -1.45
C PRO A 6 -36.54 4.59 -1.29
N LEU A 7 -35.64 5.46 -1.73
CA LEU A 7 -34.24 5.42 -1.36
C LEU A 7 -34.15 5.59 0.18
N VAL A 8 -33.87 4.50 0.87
CA VAL A 8 -33.50 4.57 2.29
C VAL A 8 -32.11 5.18 2.33
N GLU A 9 -32.02 6.43 2.78
CA GLU A 9 -30.78 7.00 3.26
C GLU A 9 -30.31 6.18 4.47
N LEU A 10 -29.37 5.29 4.23
CA LEU A 10 -28.55 4.68 5.28
C LEU A 10 -27.57 5.75 5.76
N SER A 11 -28.04 6.64 6.64
CA SER A 11 -27.17 7.38 7.51
C SER A 11 -26.53 6.36 8.47
N LEU A 12 -25.30 5.96 8.17
CA LEU A 12 -24.48 5.13 9.03
C LEU A 12 -24.41 5.77 10.42
N ASN A 13 -25.06 5.18 11.39
CA ASN A 13 -24.97 5.57 12.80
C ASN A 13 -23.62 5.12 13.39
N PHE A 14 -22.53 5.71 12.92
CA PHE A 14 -21.20 5.57 13.53
C PHE A 14 -21.13 6.13 14.95
N ALA A 15 -22.09 6.97 15.34
CA ALA A 15 -22.09 7.69 16.61
C ALA A 15 -22.42 6.84 17.83
N ALA A 16 -22.97 5.64 17.69
CA ALA A 16 -23.51 4.89 18.85
C ALA A 16 -22.56 3.83 19.44
N MET A 17 -21.46 3.48 18.77
CA MET A 17 -20.47 2.52 19.30
C MET A 17 -19.12 3.15 19.67
N SER A 18 -18.91 4.44 19.45
CA SER A 18 -17.63 5.14 19.66
C SER A 18 -17.33 5.53 21.11
N ASP A 19 -18.30 5.45 22.01
CA ASP A 19 -18.15 6.04 23.37
C ASP A 19 -17.37 5.17 24.37
N SER A 20 -16.90 3.98 24.03
CA SER A 20 -16.20 3.09 24.99
C SER A 20 -14.87 2.50 24.53
N PHE A 21 -14.50 2.59 23.23
CA PHE A 21 -13.25 2.03 22.75
C PHE A 21 -12.17 3.12 22.62
N GLN A 22 -11.17 3.05 23.50
CA GLN A 22 -10.01 3.94 23.46
C GLN A 22 -8.81 3.19 22.89
N ARG A 23 -8.26 3.67 21.77
CA ARG A 23 -6.99 3.17 21.23
C ARG A 23 -5.85 3.54 22.18
N HIS A 24 -4.78 2.74 22.18
CA HIS A 24 -3.64 2.95 23.09
C HIS A 24 -2.91 4.28 22.85
N ASP A 25 -2.98 4.81 21.64
CA ASP A 25 -2.37 6.07 21.20
C ASP A 25 -3.38 7.23 21.11
N ASN A 26 -4.61 7.04 21.58
CA ASN A 26 -5.72 7.99 21.60
C ASN A 26 -6.21 8.45 20.20
N ARG A 27 -5.85 7.75 19.10
CA ARG A 27 -6.45 8.01 17.78
C ARG A 27 -7.93 7.65 17.76
N ALA A 28 -8.71 8.33 16.94
CA ALA A 28 -10.07 7.90 16.59
C ALA A 28 -10.04 6.58 15.79
N VAL A 29 -11.14 5.84 15.77
CA VAL A 29 -11.25 4.55 15.07
C VAL A 29 -10.96 4.67 13.57
N ASN A 30 -11.25 5.81 12.95
CA ASN A 30 -11.04 6.12 11.53
C ASN A 30 -9.81 7.00 11.26
N GLN A 31 -8.90 7.15 12.20
CA GLN A 31 -7.74 8.03 12.07
C GLN A 31 -6.48 7.25 11.71
N LEU A 32 -5.80 7.70 10.66
CA LEU A 32 -4.45 7.23 10.30
C LEU A 32 -3.41 7.70 11.33
N ARG A 33 -2.32 6.94 11.49
CA ARG A 33 -1.10 7.43 12.15
C ARG A 33 -0.52 8.60 11.33
N ASN A 34 0.37 9.38 11.93
CA ASN A 34 1.07 10.42 11.21
C ASN A 34 1.91 9.82 10.05
N ILE A 35 1.81 10.41 8.85
CA ILE A 35 2.49 9.95 7.65
C ILE A 35 3.33 11.07 7.08
N SER A 36 4.58 10.76 6.74
CA SER A 36 5.47 11.68 6.04
C SER A 36 6.30 10.97 4.98
N PHE A 37 6.77 11.74 4.00
CA PHE A 37 7.62 11.27 2.92
C PHE A 37 8.88 12.12 2.84
N GLN A 38 10.05 11.47 2.79
CA GLN A 38 11.33 12.13 2.49
C GLN A 38 11.80 11.64 1.13
N ASN A 39 11.65 12.50 0.12
CA ASN A 39 11.95 12.17 -1.26
C ASN A 39 13.46 12.23 -1.57
N ASN A 40 13.86 11.54 -2.64
CA ASN A 40 15.23 11.58 -3.20
C ASN A 40 16.33 11.12 -2.22
N ILE A 41 16.00 10.21 -1.30
CA ILE A 41 16.94 9.69 -0.28
C ILE A 41 17.98 8.72 -0.84
N ALA A 42 17.76 8.14 -2.01
CA ALA A 42 18.67 7.24 -2.72
C ALA A 42 19.09 7.87 -4.06
N PRO A 43 20.21 8.58 -4.11
CA PRO A 43 20.57 9.43 -5.27
C PRO A 43 20.86 8.64 -6.56
N HIS A 44 21.12 7.34 -6.47
CA HIS A 44 21.34 6.47 -7.62
C HIS A 44 20.05 5.82 -8.14
N ALA A 45 18.97 5.84 -7.39
CA ALA A 45 17.66 5.41 -7.87
C ALA A 45 17.09 6.41 -8.89
N THR A 46 16.22 5.95 -9.77
CA THR A 46 15.49 6.84 -10.68
C THR A 46 14.49 7.70 -9.91
N GLY A 47 13.85 7.13 -8.88
CA GLY A 47 13.03 7.82 -7.89
C GLY A 47 13.10 7.10 -6.56
N SER A 48 13.03 7.81 -5.44
CA SER A 48 13.08 7.19 -4.12
C SER A 48 12.40 8.04 -3.06
N THR A 49 11.85 7.37 -2.04
CA THR A 49 11.29 8.02 -0.86
C THR A 49 11.47 7.14 0.37
N LEU A 50 11.64 7.75 1.53
CA LEU A 50 11.41 7.12 2.81
C LEU A 50 10.00 7.48 3.25
N ILE A 51 9.12 6.50 3.39
CA ILE A 51 7.83 6.67 4.04
C ILE A 51 8.00 6.38 5.54
N GLU A 52 7.58 7.31 6.35
CA GLU A 52 7.38 7.15 7.79
C GLU A 52 5.89 7.16 8.06
N TRP A 53 5.38 6.10 8.69
CA TRP A 53 3.96 5.91 8.98
C TRP A 53 3.80 5.48 10.45
N GLY A 54 3.61 6.45 11.33
CA GLY A 54 3.84 6.25 12.75
C GLY A 54 5.29 5.80 12.97
N ASP A 55 5.48 4.69 13.65
CA ASP A 55 6.80 4.09 13.85
C ASP A 55 7.20 3.08 12.76
N THR A 56 6.37 2.84 11.77
CA THR A 56 6.76 2.05 10.59
C THR A 56 7.55 2.92 9.61
N ARG A 57 8.73 2.44 9.18
CA ARG A 57 9.62 3.14 8.25
C ARG A 57 10.06 2.21 7.14
N VAL A 58 9.82 2.64 5.89
CA VAL A 58 10.20 1.87 4.70
C VAL A 58 10.90 2.76 3.68
N ILE A 59 12.08 2.35 3.24
CA ILE A 59 12.72 2.94 2.06
C ILE A 59 12.13 2.28 0.82
N CYS A 60 11.67 3.10 -0.12
CA CYS A 60 11.18 2.67 -1.42
C CYS A 60 12.06 3.28 -2.51
N GLY A 61 12.73 2.44 -3.28
CA GLY A 61 13.57 2.81 -4.41
C GLY A 61 12.99 2.30 -5.72
N VAL A 62 13.10 3.09 -6.78
CA VAL A 62 12.70 2.71 -8.14
C VAL A 62 13.87 2.86 -9.09
N ASN A 63 14.23 1.78 -9.77
CA ASN A 63 15.20 1.77 -10.87
C ASN A 63 14.50 1.37 -12.17
N ILE A 64 14.90 2.00 -13.27
CA ILE A 64 14.32 1.77 -14.60
C ILE A 64 15.41 1.29 -15.54
N GLU A 65 15.21 0.10 -16.11
CA GLU A 65 16.06 -0.49 -17.15
C GLU A 65 15.41 -0.32 -18.52
N GLU A 66 16.18 0.07 -19.53
CA GLU A 66 15.74 0.24 -20.94
C GLU A 66 15.64 -1.14 -21.66
N SER A 67 15.13 -2.12 -20.96
CA SER A 67 14.92 -3.49 -21.47
C SER A 67 13.76 -4.17 -20.75
N VAL A 68 13.12 -5.13 -21.39
CA VAL A 68 12.07 -5.96 -20.79
C VAL A 68 12.57 -7.37 -20.53
N PRO A 69 11.95 -8.13 -19.62
CA PRO A 69 12.31 -9.53 -19.34
C PRO A 69 12.33 -10.39 -20.60
N ARG A 70 13.26 -11.36 -20.66
CA ARG A 70 13.44 -12.26 -21.82
C ARG A 70 12.16 -12.97 -22.25
N TRP A 71 11.30 -13.35 -21.31
CA TRP A 71 10.02 -14.00 -21.61
C TRP A 71 9.06 -13.08 -22.38
N MET A 72 9.04 -11.76 -22.09
CA MET A 72 8.24 -10.79 -22.87
C MET A 72 8.77 -10.68 -24.28
N GLN A 73 10.11 -10.57 -24.44
CA GLN A 73 10.75 -10.51 -25.75
C GLN A 73 10.44 -11.77 -26.57
N SER A 74 10.56 -12.95 -25.96
CA SER A 74 10.33 -14.22 -26.66
C SER A 74 8.87 -14.47 -27.04
N GLN A 75 7.93 -13.89 -26.31
CA GLN A 75 6.49 -14.02 -26.56
C GLN A 75 5.90 -12.82 -27.35
N GLY A 76 6.72 -11.81 -27.68
CA GLY A 76 6.25 -10.62 -28.39
C GLY A 76 5.23 -9.80 -27.59
N VAL A 77 5.34 -9.79 -26.24
CA VAL A 77 4.46 -8.99 -25.37
C VAL A 77 4.91 -7.53 -25.42
N GLU A 78 4.01 -6.66 -25.85
CA GLU A 78 4.24 -5.21 -25.92
C GLU A 78 4.14 -4.54 -24.54
N GLY A 79 4.88 -3.42 -24.37
CA GLY A 79 4.85 -2.58 -23.19
C GLY A 79 6.00 -2.86 -22.22
N GLY A 80 5.91 -2.26 -21.03
CA GLY A 80 6.88 -2.40 -19.97
C GLY A 80 6.49 -3.46 -18.94
N TRP A 81 7.37 -3.67 -17.98
CA TRP A 81 7.15 -4.57 -16.86
C TRP A 81 7.47 -3.91 -15.53
N ILE A 82 6.72 -4.27 -14.50
CA ILE A 82 7.00 -3.88 -13.10
C ILE A 82 7.24 -5.13 -12.28
N THR A 83 8.33 -5.14 -11.56
CA THR A 83 8.63 -6.15 -10.54
C THR A 83 8.99 -5.45 -9.24
N ALA A 84 8.82 -6.14 -8.12
CA ALA A 84 9.13 -5.59 -6.80
C ALA A 84 9.87 -6.60 -5.94
N GLU A 85 10.75 -6.07 -5.10
CA GLU A 85 11.39 -6.78 -4.01
C GLU A 85 10.97 -6.16 -2.67
N TYR A 86 10.93 -6.99 -1.63
CA TYR A 86 10.57 -6.57 -0.28
C TYR A 86 11.46 -7.27 0.72
N SER A 87 12.05 -6.53 1.60
CA SER A 87 12.90 -7.06 2.66
C SER A 87 12.68 -6.34 3.98
N MET A 88 12.72 -7.10 5.07
CA MET A 88 12.81 -6.55 6.42
C MET A 88 14.26 -6.63 6.89
N LEU A 89 14.84 -5.49 7.26
CA LEU A 89 16.21 -5.45 7.77
C LEU A 89 16.31 -6.16 9.13
N PRO A 90 17.49 -6.68 9.50
CA PRO A 90 17.63 -7.48 10.73
C PRO A 90 17.20 -6.78 12.02
N TYR A 91 17.26 -5.46 12.04
CA TYR A 91 16.94 -4.60 13.18
C TYR A 91 15.58 -3.92 13.06
N SER A 92 14.76 -4.30 12.08
CA SER A 92 13.46 -3.67 11.83
C SER A 92 12.38 -4.12 12.81
N THR A 93 12.58 -5.17 13.57
CA THR A 93 11.66 -5.77 14.55
C THR A 93 12.30 -5.80 15.93
N LEU A 94 11.48 -5.95 16.99
CA LEU A 94 11.93 -6.06 18.38
C LEU A 94 13.00 -7.16 18.54
N ASP A 95 12.73 -8.35 17.99
CA ASP A 95 13.71 -9.42 17.89
C ASP A 95 14.44 -9.35 16.56
N ARG A 96 15.75 -9.63 16.57
CA ARG A 96 16.56 -9.60 15.35
C ARG A 96 16.06 -10.58 14.31
N LYS A 97 15.59 -10.09 13.16
CA LYS A 97 15.24 -10.92 12.00
C LYS A 97 16.50 -11.44 11.29
N ARG A 98 16.56 -12.74 11.00
CA ARG A 98 17.66 -13.32 10.19
C ARG A 98 17.47 -12.93 8.74
N ARG A 99 18.57 -12.55 8.06
CA ARG A 99 18.54 -12.31 6.60
C ARG A 99 18.18 -13.60 5.86
N ASP A 100 17.35 -13.49 4.84
CA ASP A 100 16.89 -14.63 4.05
C ASP A 100 18.04 -15.37 3.34
N ILE A 101 19.07 -14.64 2.90
CA ILE A 101 20.26 -15.24 2.31
C ILE A 101 20.95 -16.25 3.24
N ASN A 102 20.89 -16.03 4.56
CA ASN A 102 21.44 -16.97 5.54
C ASN A 102 20.55 -18.21 5.76
N LYS A 103 19.32 -18.19 5.23
CA LYS A 103 18.40 -19.33 5.25
C LYS A 103 18.47 -20.14 3.95
N GLY A 104 19.18 -19.64 2.93
CA GLY A 104 19.29 -20.25 1.61
C GLY A 104 18.02 -20.18 0.76
N LYS A 105 16.98 -19.49 1.23
CA LYS A 105 15.72 -19.28 0.50
C LYS A 105 15.05 -18.01 0.99
N LEU A 106 14.26 -17.37 0.11
CA LEU A 106 13.39 -16.27 0.49
C LEU A 106 12.32 -16.77 1.47
N ASP A 107 11.97 -15.89 2.40
CA ASP A 107 10.84 -16.10 3.30
C ASP A 107 9.52 -16.07 2.50
N GLY A 108 8.59 -16.96 2.84
CA GLY A 108 7.27 -17.02 2.19
C GLY A 108 6.49 -15.70 2.27
N ARG A 109 6.54 -15.03 3.43
CA ARG A 109 5.96 -13.71 3.64
C ARG A 109 6.58 -12.65 2.72
N SER A 110 7.91 -12.61 2.62
CA SER A 110 8.60 -11.67 1.73
C SER A 110 8.20 -11.91 0.27
N THR A 111 8.16 -13.16 -0.17
CA THR A 111 7.74 -13.52 -1.53
C THR A 111 6.29 -13.13 -1.83
N GLU A 112 5.39 -13.31 -0.88
CA GLU A 112 3.98 -12.93 -1.00
C GLU A 112 3.85 -11.41 -1.14
N ILE A 113 4.53 -10.64 -0.28
CA ILE A 113 4.48 -9.16 -0.28
C ILE A 113 5.11 -8.59 -1.56
N GLN A 114 6.22 -9.13 -2.05
CA GLN A 114 6.81 -8.75 -3.35
C GLN A 114 5.79 -8.86 -4.48
N ARG A 115 5.07 -9.98 -4.54
CA ARG A 115 4.03 -10.20 -5.57
C ARG A 115 2.86 -9.23 -5.41
N LEU A 116 2.47 -8.93 -4.18
CA LEU A 116 1.41 -7.98 -3.86
C LEU A 116 1.79 -6.57 -4.34
N ILE A 117 2.97 -6.05 -3.98
CA ILE A 117 3.46 -4.73 -4.41
C ILE A 117 3.47 -4.66 -5.95
N GLY A 118 4.07 -5.65 -6.61
CA GLY A 118 4.16 -5.69 -8.07
C GLY A 118 2.78 -5.69 -8.75
N ARG A 119 1.79 -6.47 -8.24
CA ARG A 119 0.42 -6.47 -8.77
C ARG A 119 -0.25 -5.13 -8.60
N SER A 120 -0.14 -4.57 -7.40
CA SER A 120 -0.78 -3.30 -7.05
C SER A 120 -0.30 -2.17 -7.96
N LEU A 121 1.00 -2.07 -8.19
CA LEU A 121 1.56 -0.99 -9.00
C LEU A 121 1.41 -1.23 -10.51
N ARG A 122 1.32 -2.48 -10.98
CA ARG A 122 0.93 -2.76 -12.37
C ARG A 122 -0.48 -2.28 -12.70
N SER A 123 -1.41 -2.30 -11.75
CA SER A 123 -2.78 -1.79 -11.98
C SER A 123 -2.88 -0.26 -11.98
N ALA A 124 -1.85 0.43 -11.46
CA ALA A 124 -1.79 1.89 -11.44
C ALA A 124 -1.36 2.51 -12.78
N LEU A 125 -0.78 1.71 -13.70
CA LEU A 125 -0.11 2.20 -14.90
C LEU A 125 -0.63 1.53 -16.18
N ASP A 126 -0.69 2.32 -17.25
CA ASP A 126 -0.71 1.78 -18.61
C ASP A 126 0.71 1.35 -19.00
N LEU A 127 0.97 0.05 -18.92
CA LEU A 127 2.29 -0.51 -19.19
C LEU A 127 2.74 -0.34 -20.65
N LYS A 128 1.81 -0.11 -21.59
CA LYS A 128 2.17 0.17 -22.98
C LYS A 128 2.82 1.55 -23.12
N LYS A 129 2.37 2.54 -22.34
CA LYS A 129 2.95 3.88 -22.33
C LYS A 129 4.36 3.92 -21.74
N ILE A 130 4.74 2.93 -20.92
CA ILE A 130 6.10 2.80 -20.38
C ILE A 130 7.10 2.44 -21.49
N GLY A 131 6.64 1.79 -22.56
CA GLY A 131 7.50 1.24 -23.60
C GLY A 131 8.31 0.05 -23.12
N SER A 132 9.35 -0.34 -23.87
CA SER A 132 10.17 -1.54 -23.58
C SER A 132 11.11 -1.34 -22.39
N ARG A 133 10.57 -1.11 -21.21
CA ARG A 133 11.31 -0.86 -19.95
C ARG A 133 10.89 -1.81 -18.85
N THR A 134 11.82 -2.14 -17.96
CA THR A 134 11.53 -2.81 -16.69
C THR A 134 11.68 -1.80 -15.56
N ILE A 135 10.66 -1.72 -14.71
CA ILE A 135 10.66 -0.94 -13.49
C ILE A 135 10.89 -1.90 -12.33
N TRP A 136 12.02 -1.73 -11.66
CA TRP A 136 12.38 -2.43 -10.43
C TRP A 136 12.00 -1.57 -9.25
N ILE A 137 11.31 -2.16 -8.28
CA ILE A 137 10.86 -1.47 -7.07
C ILE A 137 11.40 -2.24 -5.88
N ASP A 138 12.22 -1.58 -5.09
CA ASP A 138 12.83 -2.16 -3.90
C ASP A 138 12.23 -1.50 -2.66
N CYS A 139 11.70 -2.31 -1.73
CA CYS A 139 11.10 -1.86 -0.49
C CYS A 139 11.84 -2.49 0.70
N ASP A 140 12.62 -1.68 1.42
CA ASP A 140 13.38 -2.11 2.60
C ASP A 140 12.77 -1.53 3.88
N VAL A 141 12.28 -2.43 4.74
CA VAL A 141 11.71 -2.03 6.04
C VAL A 141 12.83 -1.78 7.04
N LEU A 142 12.94 -0.53 7.49
CA LEU A 142 13.89 -0.09 8.53
C LEU A 142 13.34 -0.33 9.92
N GLN A 143 12.05 -0.09 10.12
CA GLN A 143 11.34 -0.24 11.39
C GLN A 143 9.91 -0.70 11.12
N ALA A 144 9.46 -1.71 11.85
CA ALA A 144 8.14 -2.31 11.70
C ALA A 144 7.28 -2.07 12.95
N ASP A 145 6.17 -1.39 12.77
CA ASP A 145 5.14 -1.16 13.79
C ASP A 145 3.74 -1.34 13.16
N GLY A 146 3.46 -2.53 12.62
CA GLY A 146 2.24 -2.80 11.85
C GLY A 146 2.23 -2.15 10.46
N GLY A 147 1.46 -2.70 9.53
CA GLY A 147 1.21 -2.13 8.20
C GLY A 147 2.44 -2.03 7.28
N THR A 148 3.48 -2.87 7.43
CA THR A 148 4.69 -2.74 6.60
C THR A 148 4.42 -2.99 5.12
N ARG A 149 3.50 -3.90 4.75
CA ARG A 149 3.11 -4.16 3.36
C ARG A 149 2.33 -3.00 2.75
N THR A 150 1.44 -2.38 3.52
CA THR A 150 0.64 -1.23 3.06
C THR A 150 1.49 0.02 2.92
N ALA A 151 2.41 0.27 3.86
CA ALA A 151 3.40 1.33 3.76
C ALA A 151 4.33 1.14 2.56
N SER A 152 4.75 -0.11 2.26
CA SER A 152 5.57 -0.42 1.08
C SER A 152 4.83 -0.10 -0.22
N ILE A 153 3.56 -0.48 -0.38
CA ILE A 153 2.78 -0.17 -1.58
C ILE A 153 2.58 1.34 -1.73
N THR A 154 2.20 2.01 -0.64
CA THR A 154 1.91 3.45 -0.62
C THR A 154 3.17 4.28 -0.87
N GLY A 155 4.30 3.93 -0.26
CA GLY A 155 5.59 4.59 -0.48
C GLY A 155 6.18 4.28 -1.86
N ALA A 156 6.05 3.03 -2.34
CA ALA A 156 6.51 2.66 -3.67
C ALA A 156 5.75 3.40 -4.79
N TYR A 157 4.46 3.71 -4.59
CA TYR A 157 3.72 4.55 -5.52
C TYR A 157 4.31 5.98 -5.61
N VAL A 158 4.70 6.57 -4.48
CA VAL A 158 5.38 7.89 -4.47
C VAL A 158 6.73 7.81 -5.19
N ALA A 159 7.57 6.83 -4.86
CA ALA A 159 8.87 6.64 -5.51
C ALA A 159 8.71 6.43 -7.03
N LEU A 160 7.68 5.69 -7.45
CA LEU A 160 7.34 5.47 -8.86
C LEU A 160 6.89 6.78 -9.54
N GLY A 161 6.10 7.62 -8.85
CA GLY A 161 5.69 8.95 -9.33
C GLY A 161 6.89 9.85 -9.60
N LEU A 162 7.84 9.89 -8.67
CA LEU A 162 9.10 10.64 -8.82
C LEU A 162 9.93 10.12 -10.00
N ALA A 163 10.04 8.80 -10.15
CA ALA A 163 10.75 8.18 -11.26
C ALA A 163 10.12 8.52 -12.63
N VAL A 164 8.79 8.46 -12.72
CA VAL A 164 8.04 8.82 -13.94
C VAL A 164 8.22 10.30 -14.27
N ASN A 165 8.11 11.20 -13.29
CA ASN A 165 8.32 12.64 -13.48
C ASN A 165 9.72 12.91 -14.02
N LYS A 166 10.75 12.21 -13.51
CA LYS A 166 12.11 12.30 -14.01
C LYS A 166 12.23 11.86 -15.48
N LEU A 167 11.61 10.73 -15.86
CA LEU A 167 11.63 10.28 -17.25
C LEU A 167 10.92 11.27 -18.19
N ILE A 168 9.84 11.91 -17.75
CA ILE A 168 9.14 12.94 -18.53
C ILE A 168 10.03 14.16 -18.67
N SER A 169 10.66 14.63 -17.61
CA SER A 169 11.57 15.80 -17.64
C SER A 169 12.81 15.57 -18.52
N GLU A 170 13.28 14.33 -18.62
CA GLU A 170 14.38 13.91 -19.49
C GLU A 170 13.94 13.65 -20.96
N GLY A 171 12.64 13.79 -21.27
CA GLY A 171 12.08 13.50 -22.58
C GLY A 171 12.04 12.02 -22.98
N LYS A 172 12.22 11.11 -22.00
CA LYS A 172 12.17 9.65 -22.20
C LYS A 172 10.75 9.10 -22.20
N LEU A 173 9.82 9.80 -21.58
CA LEU A 173 8.38 9.57 -21.69
C LEU A 173 7.69 10.83 -22.21
N ILE A 174 6.71 10.65 -23.09
CA ILE A 174 5.96 11.77 -23.72
C ILE A 174 4.89 12.27 -22.75
N GLU A 175 4.25 11.36 -22.03
CA GLU A 175 3.14 11.65 -21.11
C GLU A 175 3.14 10.69 -19.91
N SER A 176 2.40 11.04 -18.87
CA SER A 176 2.26 10.18 -17.70
C SER A 176 1.55 8.86 -18.03
N PRO A 177 2.12 7.72 -17.63
CA PRO A 177 1.49 6.43 -17.81
C PRO A 177 0.47 6.09 -16.72
N PHE A 178 0.31 6.92 -15.69
CA PHE A 178 -0.62 6.64 -14.59
C PHE A 178 -2.07 6.64 -15.05
N ILE A 179 -2.83 5.63 -14.59
CA ILE A 179 -4.28 5.49 -14.82
C ILE A 179 -5.04 6.05 -13.63
N ASP A 180 -4.69 5.57 -12.43
CA ASP A 180 -5.36 5.92 -11.19
C ASP A 180 -4.37 5.76 -10.02
N PRO A 181 -4.31 6.69 -9.06
CA PRO A 181 -3.46 6.52 -7.88
C PRO A 181 -3.87 5.29 -7.07
N VAL A 182 -2.87 4.60 -6.53
CA VAL A 182 -3.05 3.38 -5.75
C VAL A 182 -2.43 3.56 -4.37
N ALA A 183 -3.20 3.25 -3.34
CA ALA A 183 -2.71 3.18 -1.97
C ALA A 183 -3.19 1.91 -1.28
N ALA A 184 -2.57 1.58 -0.18
CA ALA A 184 -2.93 0.43 0.64
C ALA A 184 -3.00 0.82 2.12
N VAL A 185 -3.94 0.23 2.85
CA VAL A 185 -4.12 0.48 4.28
C VAL A 185 -4.51 -0.82 4.99
N SER A 186 -4.12 -0.97 6.24
CA SER A 186 -4.63 -2.02 7.12
C SER A 186 -5.91 -1.56 7.81
N VAL A 187 -6.84 -2.48 7.99
CA VAL A 187 -8.04 -2.33 8.81
C VAL A 187 -8.24 -3.61 9.60
N GLY A 188 -8.92 -3.57 10.71
CA GLY A 188 -9.18 -4.79 11.45
C GLY A 188 -10.22 -4.59 12.54
N VAL A 189 -10.53 -5.69 13.25
CA VAL A 189 -11.45 -5.67 14.39
C VAL A 189 -10.65 -5.95 15.66
N VAL A 190 -10.70 -5.03 16.61
CA VAL A 190 -10.04 -5.14 17.92
C VAL A 190 -11.08 -4.92 19.01
N LYS A 191 -11.30 -5.92 19.87
CA LYS A 191 -12.33 -5.90 20.92
C LYS A 191 -13.72 -5.52 20.39
N GLY A 192 -14.06 -6.08 19.23
CA GLY A 192 -15.34 -5.87 18.55
C GLY A 192 -15.47 -4.53 17.78
N ALA A 193 -14.49 -3.62 17.85
CA ALA A 193 -14.51 -2.36 17.12
C ALA A 193 -13.69 -2.44 15.83
N ALA A 194 -14.25 -1.97 14.71
CA ALA A 194 -13.51 -1.82 13.46
C ALA A 194 -12.57 -0.61 13.54
N LEU A 195 -11.30 -0.79 13.19
CA LEU A 195 -10.25 0.21 13.27
C LEU A 195 -9.55 0.38 11.93
N LEU A 196 -9.22 1.63 11.60
CA LEU A 196 -8.35 2.00 10.48
C LEU A 196 -6.90 2.04 10.95
N ASP A 197 -5.98 1.55 10.10
CA ASP A 197 -4.53 1.66 10.30
C ASP A 197 -4.05 1.07 11.63
N LEU A 198 -4.01 -0.26 11.69
CA LEU A 198 -3.53 -0.98 12.85
C LEU A 198 -2.03 -0.78 13.04
N CYS A 199 -1.61 -0.35 14.24
CA CYS A 199 -0.22 -0.46 14.67
C CYS A 199 0.08 -1.89 15.18
N TYR A 200 1.34 -2.20 15.49
CA TYR A 200 1.75 -3.54 15.89
C TYR A 200 0.97 -4.10 17.11
N VAL A 201 0.72 -3.26 18.11
CA VAL A 201 -0.01 -3.69 19.32
C VAL A 201 -1.47 -4.03 19.01
N GLU A 202 -2.08 -3.29 18.09
CA GLU A 202 -3.44 -3.54 17.62
C GLU A 202 -3.52 -4.75 16.70
N ASP A 203 -2.55 -4.88 15.78
CA ASP A 203 -2.40 -6.02 14.86
C ASP A 203 -2.29 -7.35 15.63
N VAL A 204 -1.46 -7.40 16.67
CA VAL A 204 -1.31 -8.58 17.54
C VAL A 204 -2.58 -8.90 18.34
N ALA A 205 -3.38 -7.88 18.68
CA ALA A 205 -4.61 -8.03 19.47
C ALA A 205 -5.87 -8.16 18.59
N ALA A 206 -5.72 -8.08 17.26
CA ALA A 206 -6.83 -8.08 16.33
C ALA A 206 -7.51 -9.46 16.26
N GLU A 207 -8.84 -9.44 16.34
CA GLU A 207 -9.68 -10.59 16.04
C GLU A 207 -9.75 -10.84 14.53
N VAL A 208 -9.65 -9.76 13.75
CA VAL A 208 -9.60 -9.76 12.28
C VAL A 208 -8.53 -8.77 11.83
N ASP A 209 -7.58 -9.23 11.02
CA ASP A 209 -6.64 -8.40 10.28
C ASP A 209 -7.01 -8.41 8.80
N MET A 210 -7.10 -7.23 8.19
CA MET A 210 -7.39 -7.06 6.78
C MET A 210 -6.51 -5.98 6.16
N ASN A 211 -5.99 -6.27 4.97
CA ASN A 211 -5.24 -5.31 4.17
C ASN A 211 -6.02 -5.02 2.89
N LEU A 212 -6.24 -3.74 2.61
CA LEU A 212 -6.94 -3.27 1.43
C LEU A 212 -5.97 -2.54 0.51
N VAL A 213 -5.98 -2.92 -0.77
CA VAL A 213 -5.29 -2.18 -1.83
C VAL A 213 -6.35 -1.67 -2.79
N MET A 214 -6.39 -0.36 -2.97
CA MET A 214 -7.44 0.30 -3.76
C MET A 214 -6.86 1.42 -4.61
N THR A 215 -7.60 1.77 -5.66
CA THR A 215 -7.41 3.05 -6.34
C THR A 215 -8.15 4.16 -5.59
N THR A 216 -7.69 5.40 -5.74
CA THR A 216 -8.39 6.57 -5.18
C THR A 216 -9.77 6.81 -5.80
N ALA A 217 -10.05 6.22 -6.98
CA ALA A 217 -11.40 6.17 -7.57
C ALA A 217 -12.32 5.13 -6.91
N GLY A 218 -11.88 4.49 -5.81
CA GLY A 218 -12.69 3.55 -5.02
C GLY A 218 -12.77 2.13 -5.56
N LYS A 219 -11.91 1.75 -6.52
CA LYS A 219 -11.85 0.38 -7.05
C LYS A 219 -10.89 -0.48 -6.25
N TYR A 220 -11.29 -1.68 -5.92
CA TYR A 220 -10.44 -2.64 -5.22
C TYR A 220 -9.47 -3.32 -6.19
N ILE A 221 -8.23 -3.46 -5.76
CA ILE A 221 -7.17 -4.22 -6.44
C ILE A 221 -6.97 -5.54 -5.71
N GLU A 222 -6.92 -5.49 -4.38
CA GLU A 222 -6.78 -6.67 -3.54
C GLU A 222 -7.44 -6.44 -2.17
N ILE A 223 -8.10 -7.47 -1.68
CA ILE A 223 -8.65 -7.55 -0.32
C ILE A 223 -8.07 -8.82 0.29
N GLN A 224 -7.30 -8.66 1.35
CA GLN A 224 -6.71 -9.75 2.12
C GLN A 224 -7.20 -9.65 3.56
N GLY A 225 -8.06 -10.54 4.00
CA GLY A 225 -8.60 -10.52 5.36
C GLY A 225 -8.64 -11.91 5.97
N THR A 226 -8.29 -12.01 7.24
CA THR A 226 -8.28 -13.25 7.99
C THR A 226 -8.83 -13.00 9.38
N GLY A 227 -9.77 -13.86 9.84
CA GLY A 227 -10.11 -13.94 11.25
C GLY A 227 -9.07 -14.80 11.97
N GLU A 228 -8.32 -14.23 12.88
CA GLU A 228 -7.34 -14.96 13.68
C GLU A 228 -8.03 -15.59 14.89
N GLU A 229 -8.22 -16.91 14.86
CA GLU A 229 -8.97 -17.67 15.87
C GLU A 229 -10.43 -17.19 16.07
N ALA A 230 -10.94 -16.34 15.19
CA ALA A 230 -12.28 -15.75 15.24
C ALA A 230 -12.93 -15.74 13.86
N THR A 231 -14.23 -15.47 13.82
CA THR A 231 -15.00 -15.18 12.61
C THR A 231 -15.48 -13.74 12.66
N PHE A 232 -15.77 -13.15 11.53
CA PHE A 232 -16.33 -11.79 11.44
C PHE A 232 -17.63 -11.78 10.65
N SER A 233 -18.52 -10.86 11.00
CA SER A 233 -19.82 -10.71 10.37
C SER A 233 -19.76 -9.91 9.07
N ALA A 234 -20.85 -9.89 8.32
CA ALA A 234 -20.99 -9.06 7.13
C ALA A 234 -20.92 -7.56 7.49
N GLU A 235 -21.53 -7.17 8.61
CA GLU A 235 -21.51 -5.79 9.11
C GLU A 235 -20.08 -5.35 9.45
N GLN A 236 -19.30 -6.19 10.14
CA GLN A 236 -17.89 -5.90 10.42
C GLN A 236 -17.06 -5.77 9.14
N LEU A 237 -17.36 -6.59 8.12
CA LEU A 237 -16.71 -6.47 6.81
C LEU A 237 -17.06 -5.13 6.14
N GLU A 238 -18.33 -4.73 6.16
CA GLU A 238 -18.78 -3.45 5.60
C GLU A 238 -18.12 -2.27 6.30
N ASP A 239 -18.01 -2.29 7.63
CA ASP A 239 -17.35 -1.26 8.41
C ASP A 239 -15.85 -1.16 8.07
N MET A 240 -15.13 -2.29 8.01
CA MET A 240 -13.73 -2.31 7.61
C MET A 240 -13.52 -1.79 6.19
N LEU A 241 -14.39 -2.14 5.25
CA LEU A 241 -14.33 -1.65 3.87
C LEU A 241 -14.62 -0.15 3.78
N ALA A 242 -15.53 0.38 4.60
CA ALA A 242 -15.82 1.80 4.67
C ALA A 242 -14.60 2.59 5.21
N LEU A 243 -14.04 2.16 6.35
CA LEU A 243 -12.84 2.75 6.92
C LEU A 243 -11.65 2.71 5.95
N GLY A 244 -11.48 1.59 5.25
CA GLY A 244 -10.40 1.45 4.28
C GLY A 244 -10.52 2.40 3.10
N ARG A 245 -11.73 2.70 2.62
CA ARG A 245 -11.96 3.70 1.57
C ARG A 245 -11.57 5.09 2.03
N GLU A 246 -12.00 5.50 3.24
CA GLU A 246 -11.62 6.79 3.82
C GLU A 246 -10.10 6.92 3.94
N GLY A 247 -9.44 5.88 4.45
CA GLY A 247 -7.99 5.86 4.58
C GLY A 247 -7.26 5.94 3.25
N VAL A 248 -7.70 5.20 2.22
CA VAL A 248 -7.08 5.25 0.88
C VAL A 248 -7.29 6.61 0.21
N GLU A 249 -8.43 7.26 0.40
CA GLU A 249 -8.65 8.61 -0.13
C GLU A 249 -7.70 9.63 0.51
N GLU A 250 -7.49 9.58 1.83
CA GLU A 250 -6.55 10.44 2.53
C GLU A 250 -5.11 10.16 2.09
N LEU A 251 -4.71 8.88 2.01
CA LEU A 251 -3.39 8.46 1.51
C LEU A 251 -3.12 8.97 0.10
N GLY A 252 -4.11 8.92 -0.78
CA GLY A 252 -3.98 9.43 -2.14
C GLY A 252 -3.66 10.93 -2.20
N LYS A 253 -4.24 11.73 -1.31
CA LYS A 253 -3.92 13.18 -1.19
C LYS A 253 -2.47 13.37 -0.74
N LEU A 254 -2.05 12.67 0.30
CA LEU A 254 -0.67 12.73 0.81
C LEU A 254 0.36 12.28 -0.23
N GLN A 255 0.08 11.23 -1.01
CA GLN A 255 0.93 10.78 -2.11
C GLN A 255 1.08 11.85 -3.20
N GLN A 256 -0.01 12.50 -3.60
CA GLN A 256 0.00 13.56 -4.60
C GLN A 256 0.84 14.76 -4.13
N GLU A 257 0.65 15.20 -2.90
CA GLU A 257 1.46 16.26 -2.28
C GLU A 257 2.94 15.89 -2.25
N ALA A 258 3.27 14.66 -1.83
CA ALA A 258 4.64 14.19 -1.81
C ALA A 258 5.29 14.15 -3.19
N ILE A 259 4.59 13.66 -4.23
CA ILE A 259 5.08 13.62 -5.60
C ILE A 259 5.27 15.03 -6.17
N ALA A 260 4.38 15.97 -5.82
CA ALA A 260 4.48 17.36 -6.28
C ALA A 260 5.62 18.14 -5.61
N ALA A 261 6.03 17.74 -4.40
CA ALA A 261 7.12 18.36 -3.65
C ALA A 261 8.53 17.86 -4.05
N GLY A 262 8.63 16.79 -4.82
CA GLY A 262 9.90 16.17 -5.19
C GLY A 262 10.32 16.38 -6.59
#